data_d9713f8b85208e41f5a3ca975d73c309
#
_entry.id   d9713f8b85208e41f5a3ca975d73c309
#
_cell.length_a   1.000
_cell.length_b   1.000
_cell.length_c   1.000
_cell.angle_alpha   90.00
_cell.angle_beta   90.00
_cell.angle_gamma   90.00
#
_symmetry.space_group_name_H-M   'P 1'
#
loop_
_entity.id
_entity.type
_entity.pdbx_description
1 polymer ?
#
loop_
_entity_poly.entity_id
_entity_poly.type
_entity_poly.pdbx_seq_one_letter_code
_entity_poly.pdbx_strand_id
1 'polypeptide(L)'
;GYPAPHPDAATFASDRAYLADKLRAGADFVITQLFFDVREYESLVSSLRAAGLETPVIPGILPIQSFDSLRRVLSLCGANIPGKLYLELEAAHNEGGVEAVREAGLRFAARQIRQLLDCGAPGIHLYSLNKSEMCLRLVEEAGL
;
A
#
# COMPACT_ATOMS: atom_id res chain seq x y z
N GLY A 1 -3.43 -9.49 3.84
CA GLY A 1 -3.50 -9.86 2.41
C GLY A 1 -2.44 -9.11 1.60
N TYR A 2 -2.02 -9.70 0.48
CA TYR A 2 -1.07 -9.08 -0.44
C TYR A 2 -1.83 -8.57 -1.67
N PRO A 3 -1.80 -7.27 -1.98
CA PRO A 3 -2.36 -6.76 -3.23
C PRO A 3 -1.58 -7.26 -4.45
N ALA A 4 -0.25 -7.21 -4.41
CA ALA A 4 0.67 -7.91 -5.30
C ALA A 4 0.81 -9.40 -4.91
N PRO A 5 1.35 -10.29 -5.77
CA PRO A 5 1.61 -11.67 -5.41
C PRO A 5 2.52 -11.80 -4.19
N HIS A 6 2.19 -12.71 -3.26
CA HIS A 6 3.10 -13.02 -2.15
C HIS A 6 4.41 -13.61 -2.70
N PRO A 7 5.59 -13.20 -2.19
CA PRO A 7 6.88 -13.67 -2.71
C PRO A 7 7.02 -15.21 -2.74
N ASP A 8 6.45 -15.89 -1.74
CA ASP A 8 6.54 -17.36 -1.62
C ASP A 8 5.33 -18.10 -2.25
N ALA A 9 4.37 -17.38 -2.86
CA ALA A 9 3.24 -18.03 -3.50
C ALA A 9 3.66 -18.72 -4.80
N ALA A 10 3.22 -19.94 -5.00
CA ALA A 10 3.50 -20.68 -6.23
C ALA A 10 2.91 -19.99 -7.48
N THR A 11 1.73 -19.39 -7.33
CA THR A 11 1.06 -18.60 -8.37
C THR A 11 0.22 -17.49 -7.74
N PHE A 12 -0.09 -16.46 -8.53
CA PHE A 12 -1.03 -15.40 -8.11
C PHE A 12 -2.41 -15.95 -7.76
N ALA A 13 -2.89 -16.93 -8.52
CA ALA A 13 -4.18 -17.58 -8.27
C ALA A 13 -4.19 -18.35 -6.94
N SER A 14 -3.11 -19.04 -6.58
CA SER A 14 -3.01 -19.75 -5.29
C SER A 14 -3.00 -18.79 -4.11
N ASP A 15 -2.32 -17.67 -4.21
CA ASP A 15 -2.32 -16.63 -3.14
C ASP A 15 -3.73 -16.08 -2.91
N ARG A 16 -4.47 -15.79 -3.97
CA ARG A 16 -5.87 -15.35 -3.89
C ARG A 16 -6.79 -16.41 -3.27
N ALA A 17 -6.59 -17.67 -3.64
CA ALA A 17 -7.35 -18.79 -3.07
C ALA A 17 -7.09 -18.92 -1.55
N TYR A 18 -5.84 -18.89 -1.12
CA TYR A 18 -5.50 -18.92 0.31
C TYR A 18 -6.09 -17.74 1.09
N LEU A 19 -6.11 -16.55 0.52
CA LEU A 19 -6.76 -15.42 1.17
C LEU A 19 -8.27 -15.67 1.27
N ALA A 20 -8.92 -16.12 0.21
CA ALA A 20 -10.35 -16.44 0.21
C ALA A 20 -10.70 -17.50 1.27
N ASP A 21 -9.87 -18.52 1.44
CA ASP A 21 -10.07 -19.55 2.47
C ASP A 21 -9.95 -18.99 3.89
N LYS A 22 -9.01 -18.08 4.13
CA LYS A 22 -8.90 -17.38 5.43
C LYS A 22 -10.15 -16.55 5.73
N LEU A 23 -10.72 -15.89 4.72
CA LEU A 23 -11.95 -15.13 4.89
C LEU A 23 -13.15 -16.02 5.18
N ARG A 24 -13.28 -17.15 4.47
CA ARG A 24 -14.32 -18.15 4.75
C ARG A 24 -14.21 -18.78 6.14
N ALA A 25 -13.00 -18.83 6.70
CA ALA A 25 -12.73 -19.31 8.05
C ALA A 25 -13.16 -18.32 9.15
N GLY A 26 -13.67 -17.13 8.81
CA GLY A 26 -14.29 -16.20 9.75
C GLY A 26 -13.45 -14.94 10.06
N ALA A 27 -12.64 -14.44 9.13
CA ALA A 27 -12.00 -13.16 9.30
C ALA A 27 -13.00 -12.01 9.08
N ASP A 28 -13.05 -11.06 10.01
CA ASP A 28 -13.96 -9.91 9.98
C ASP A 28 -13.53 -8.83 8.97
N PHE A 29 -12.24 -8.69 8.73
CA PHE A 29 -11.65 -7.75 7.77
C PHE A 29 -10.27 -8.20 7.31
N VAL A 30 -9.77 -7.58 6.25
CA VAL A 30 -8.40 -7.75 5.76
C VAL A 30 -7.67 -6.42 5.87
N ILE A 31 -6.46 -6.41 6.44
CA ILE A 31 -5.48 -5.35 6.21
C ILE A 31 -4.51 -5.84 5.14
N THR A 32 -4.26 -5.03 4.11
CA THR A 32 -3.31 -5.43 3.06
C THR A 32 -1.87 -5.19 3.50
N GLN A 33 -0.92 -5.91 2.89
CA GLN A 33 0.47 -5.48 2.87
C GLN A 33 0.56 -4.14 2.14
N LEU A 34 1.61 -3.36 2.42
CA LEU A 34 1.86 -2.13 1.70
C LEU A 34 2.04 -2.38 0.19
N PHE A 35 1.63 -1.41 -0.60
CA PHE A 35 1.72 -1.41 -2.06
C PHE A 35 1.76 0.04 -2.56
N PHE A 36 2.13 0.23 -3.83
CA PHE A 36 2.30 1.58 -4.41
C PHE A 36 1.44 1.80 -5.66
N ASP A 37 0.72 0.79 -6.13
CA ASP A 37 -0.19 0.87 -7.29
C ASP A 37 -1.62 0.56 -6.85
N VAL A 38 -2.51 1.56 -6.94
CA VAL A 38 -3.93 1.42 -6.54
C VAL A 38 -4.63 0.30 -7.32
N ARG A 39 -4.22 0.03 -8.56
CA ARG A 39 -4.78 -1.05 -9.38
C ARG A 39 -4.58 -2.44 -8.77
N GLU A 40 -3.51 -2.64 -7.98
CA GLU A 40 -3.29 -3.89 -7.25
C GLU A 40 -4.37 -4.11 -6.18
N TYR A 41 -4.76 -3.03 -5.48
CA TYR A 41 -5.85 -3.06 -4.51
C TYR A 41 -7.20 -3.32 -5.18
N GLU A 42 -7.52 -2.61 -6.26
CA GLU A 42 -8.75 -2.82 -7.02
C GLU A 42 -8.86 -4.25 -7.54
N SER A 43 -7.77 -4.80 -8.07
CA SER A 43 -7.70 -6.20 -8.52
C SER A 43 -7.94 -7.18 -7.39
N LEU A 44 -7.37 -6.92 -6.19
CA LEU A 44 -7.60 -7.74 -5.00
C LEU A 44 -9.08 -7.74 -4.62
N VAL A 45 -9.66 -6.55 -4.44
CA VAL A 45 -11.07 -6.41 -4.04
C VAL A 45 -11.99 -7.08 -5.08
N SER A 46 -11.77 -6.81 -6.36
CA SER A 46 -12.56 -7.41 -7.45
C SER A 46 -12.51 -8.94 -7.43
N SER A 47 -11.33 -9.52 -7.19
CA SER A 47 -11.18 -10.98 -7.11
C SER A 47 -11.93 -11.60 -5.92
N LEU A 48 -11.95 -10.92 -4.78
CA LEU A 48 -12.69 -11.37 -3.60
C LEU A 48 -14.20 -11.26 -3.81
N ARG A 49 -14.69 -10.16 -4.41
CA ARG A 49 -16.10 -9.99 -4.76
C ARG A 49 -16.57 -11.04 -5.77
N ALA A 50 -15.76 -11.34 -6.79
CA ALA A 50 -16.03 -12.42 -7.73
C ALA A 50 -16.11 -13.80 -7.07
N ALA A 51 -15.43 -14.00 -5.94
CA ALA A 51 -15.51 -15.22 -5.12
C ALA A 51 -16.69 -15.20 -4.11
N GLY A 52 -17.56 -14.18 -4.15
CA GLY A 52 -18.72 -14.02 -3.25
C GLY A 52 -18.34 -13.58 -1.83
N LEU A 53 -17.17 -12.97 -1.64
CA LEU A 53 -16.68 -12.53 -0.35
C LEU A 53 -16.81 -11.01 -0.21
N GLU A 54 -17.66 -10.57 0.74
CA GLU A 54 -17.94 -9.15 1.00
C GLU A 54 -17.11 -8.57 2.18
N THR A 55 -16.19 -9.36 2.72
CA THR A 55 -15.31 -8.94 3.83
C THR A 55 -14.59 -7.62 3.51
N PRO A 56 -14.60 -6.61 4.41
CA PRO A 56 -13.92 -5.35 4.21
C PRO A 56 -12.42 -5.54 3.99
N VAL A 57 -11.85 -4.85 3.00
CA VAL A 57 -10.43 -4.84 2.70
C VAL A 57 -9.88 -3.45 2.97
N ILE A 58 -9.05 -3.31 3.99
CA ILE A 58 -8.45 -2.05 4.42
C ILE A 58 -7.06 -1.94 3.81
N PRO A 59 -6.80 -1.00 2.91
CA PRO A 59 -5.48 -0.84 2.30
C PRO A 59 -4.44 -0.35 3.30
N GLY A 60 -3.27 -0.98 3.30
CA GLY A 60 -2.12 -0.63 4.11
C GLY A 60 -1.19 0.32 3.36
N ILE A 61 -0.95 1.50 3.93
CA ILE A 61 -0.14 2.58 3.35
C ILE A 61 1.09 2.82 4.22
N LEU A 62 2.25 2.91 3.57
CA LEU A 62 3.50 3.33 4.19
C LEU A 62 4.03 4.58 3.50
N PRO A 63 4.14 5.73 4.19
CA PRO A 63 4.77 6.92 3.63
C PRO A 63 6.28 6.71 3.45
N ILE A 64 6.78 6.97 2.25
CA ILE A 64 8.20 6.85 1.93
C ILE A 64 8.95 8.01 2.58
N GLN A 65 10.01 7.72 3.34
CA GLN A 65 10.78 8.71 4.07
C GLN A 65 12.21 8.91 3.55
N SER A 66 12.76 7.91 2.88
CA SER A 66 14.09 7.94 2.26
C SER A 66 14.25 6.78 1.31
N PHE A 67 15.24 6.83 0.43
CA PHE A 67 15.60 5.70 -0.42
C PHE A 67 16.03 4.46 0.37
N ASP A 68 16.77 4.63 1.46
CA ASP A 68 17.23 3.50 2.27
C ASP A 68 16.06 2.79 2.94
N SER A 69 15.09 3.55 3.49
CA SER A 69 13.87 2.97 4.05
C SER A 69 13.03 2.28 2.98
N LEU A 70 12.92 2.86 1.79
CA LEU A 70 12.21 2.27 0.66
C LEU A 70 12.84 0.94 0.23
N ARG A 71 14.16 0.91 -0.01
CA ARG A 71 14.89 -0.32 -0.40
C ARG A 71 14.69 -1.43 0.61
N ARG A 72 14.81 -1.10 1.90
CA ARG A 72 14.61 -2.06 2.99
C ARG A 72 13.20 -2.64 2.98
N VAL A 73 12.20 -1.78 2.82
CA VAL A 73 10.78 -2.19 2.79
C VAL A 73 10.49 -3.06 1.57
N LEU A 74 10.96 -2.68 0.38
CA LEU A 74 10.79 -3.48 -0.84
C LEU A 74 11.40 -4.88 -0.69
N SER A 75 12.59 -4.98 -0.11
CA SER A 75 13.26 -6.28 0.10
C SER A 75 12.56 -7.17 1.12
N LEU A 76 11.91 -6.58 2.13
CA LEU A 76 11.22 -7.34 3.19
C LEU A 76 9.81 -7.78 2.79
N CYS A 77 9.11 -6.95 2.02
CA CYS A 77 7.69 -7.13 1.75
C CYS A 77 7.40 -7.66 0.34
N GLY A 78 8.41 -7.75 -0.52
CA GLY A 78 8.22 -8.13 -1.93
C GLY A 78 7.36 -7.15 -2.71
N ALA A 79 7.18 -5.92 -2.22
CA ALA A 79 6.38 -4.91 -2.90
C ALA A 79 7.11 -4.37 -4.13
N ASN A 80 6.34 -4.06 -5.18
CA ASN A 80 6.85 -3.42 -6.39
C ASN A 80 6.68 -1.90 -6.29
N ILE A 81 7.66 -1.15 -6.77
CA ILE A 81 7.54 0.30 -6.93
C ILE A 81 7.29 0.63 -8.40
N PRO A 82 6.24 1.42 -8.72
CA PRO A 82 6.03 1.91 -10.08
C PRO A 82 7.23 2.75 -10.54
N GLY A 83 7.71 2.52 -11.78
CA GLY A 83 8.89 3.22 -12.30
C GLY A 83 8.74 4.75 -12.27
N LYS A 84 7.54 5.26 -12.53
CA LYS A 84 7.26 6.70 -12.44
C LYS A 84 7.50 7.26 -11.02
N LEU A 85 7.06 6.52 -9.99
CA LEU A 85 7.29 6.91 -8.60
C LEU A 85 8.78 6.87 -8.27
N TYR A 86 9.49 5.83 -8.71
CA TYR A 86 10.93 5.75 -8.49
C TYR A 86 11.67 6.97 -9.08
N LEU A 87 11.38 7.34 -10.32
CA LEU A 87 11.98 8.51 -10.98
C LEU A 87 11.61 9.82 -10.28
N GLU A 88 10.37 9.99 -9.79
CA GLU A 88 9.94 11.15 -9.01
C GLU A 88 10.78 11.30 -7.72
N LEU A 89 10.98 10.18 -7.00
CA LEU A 89 11.79 10.16 -5.78
C LEU A 89 13.28 10.40 -6.06
N GLU A 90 13.81 9.85 -7.15
CA GLU A 90 15.20 10.05 -7.56
C GLU A 90 15.47 11.51 -7.93
N ALA A 91 14.58 12.15 -8.68
CA ALA A 91 14.66 13.58 -8.98
C ALA A 91 14.64 14.42 -7.70
N ALA A 92 13.71 14.14 -6.78
CA ALA A 92 13.62 14.82 -5.49
C ALA A 92 14.92 14.66 -4.67
N HIS A 93 15.51 13.45 -4.68
CA HIS A 93 16.79 13.21 -4.00
C HIS A 93 17.94 14.05 -4.56
N ASN A 94 18.03 14.13 -5.89
CA ASN A 94 19.07 14.90 -6.57
C ASN A 94 18.94 16.42 -6.35
N GLU A 95 17.71 16.91 -6.16
CA GLU A 95 17.43 18.33 -5.93
C GLU A 95 17.59 18.77 -4.47
N GLY A 96 17.13 17.94 -3.50
CA GLY A 96 17.04 18.34 -2.10
C GLY A 96 17.30 17.22 -1.08
N GLY A 97 17.91 16.11 -1.51
CA GLY A 97 18.34 15.02 -0.62
C GLY A 97 17.17 14.32 0.08
N VAL A 98 17.43 13.85 1.30
CA VAL A 98 16.48 13.03 2.06
C VAL A 98 15.17 13.77 2.37
N GLU A 99 15.24 15.07 2.65
CA GLU A 99 14.05 15.85 3.00
C GLU A 99 13.11 16.00 1.79
N ALA A 100 13.65 16.27 0.61
CA ALA A 100 12.87 16.34 -0.61
C ALA A 100 12.22 14.97 -0.97
N VAL A 101 12.92 13.86 -0.74
CA VAL A 101 12.35 12.51 -0.89
C VAL A 101 11.19 12.29 0.08
N ARG A 102 11.32 12.74 1.34
CA ARG A 102 10.27 12.65 2.36
C ARG A 102 9.01 13.41 1.94
N GLU A 103 9.17 14.64 1.46
CA GLU A 103 8.06 15.47 0.98
C GLU A 103 7.39 14.87 -0.28
N ALA A 104 8.17 14.36 -1.22
CA ALA A 104 7.65 13.67 -2.40
C ALA A 104 6.88 12.38 -2.01
N GLY A 105 7.44 11.61 -1.09
CA GLY A 105 6.80 10.40 -0.53
C GLY A 105 5.49 10.70 0.19
N LEU A 106 5.44 11.79 0.96
CA LEU A 106 4.23 12.25 1.65
C LEU A 106 3.13 12.61 0.64
N ARG A 107 3.44 13.45 -0.35
CA ARG A 107 2.49 13.83 -1.40
C ARG A 107 2.00 12.62 -2.20
N PHE A 108 2.88 11.68 -2.51
CA PHE A 108 2.49 10.44 -3.18
C PHE A 108 1.50 9.65 -2.35
N ALA A 109 1.80 9.39 -1.06
CA ALA A 109 0.94 8.64 -0.16
C ALA A 109 -0.43 9.31 0.04
N ALA A 110 -0.47 10.65 0.14
CA ALA A 110 -1.71 11.39 0.23
C ALA A 110 -2.57 11.25 -1.04
N ARG A 111 -1.96 11.32 -2.24
CA ARG A 111 -2.68 11.05 -3.50
C ARG A 111 -3.21 9.61 -3.55
N GLN A 112 -2.40 8.63 -3.13
CA GLN A 112 -2.78 7.22 -3.08
C GLN A 112 -3.97 7.00 -2.14
N ILE A 113 -3.96 7.62 -0.96
CA ILE A 113 -5.09 7.56 0.00
C ILE A 113 -6.38 8.09 -0.64
N ARG A 114 -6.34 9.27 -1.25
CA ARG A 114 -7.53 9.84 -1.91
C ARG A 114 -8.06 8.91 -3.00
N GLN A 115 -7.21 8.38 -3.87
CA GLN A 115 -7.61 7.42 -4.90
C GLN A 115 -8.24 6.15 -4.33
N LEU A 116 -7.69 5.61 -3.23
CA LEU A 116 -8.25 4.43 -2.58
C LEU A 116 -9.63 4.69 -1.97
N LEU A 117 -9.83 5.84 -1.34
CA LEU A 117 -11.14 6.23 -0.81
C LEU A 117 -12.15 6.47 -1.94
N ASP A 118 -11.75 7.09 -3.04
CA ASP A 118 -12.57 7.28 -4.25
C ASP A 118 -12.97 5.93 -4.89
N CYS A 119 -12.12 4.91 -4.79
CA CYS A 119 -12.41 3.53 -5.21
C CYS A 119 -13.29 2.76 -4.20
N GLY A 120 -13.73 3.40 -3.11
CA GLY A 120 -14.62 2.79 -2.12
C GLY A 120 -13.91 1.98 -1.04
N ALA A 121 -12.62 2.24 -0.75
CA ALA A 121 -11.97 1.65 0.41
C ALA A 121 -12.69 2.07 1.70
N PRO A 122 -12.96 1.14 2.64
CA PRO A 122 -13.73 1.43 3.85
C PRO A 122 -12.97 2.27 4.88
N GLY A 123 -11.68 2.46 4.68
CA GLY A 123 -10.74 3.20 5.52
C GLY A 123 -9.31 2.89 5.12
N ILE A 124 -8.35 3.44 5.85
CA ILE A 124 -6.92 3.31 5.57
C ILE A 124 -6.18 2.82 6.81
N HIS A 125 -5.27 1.87 6.64
CA HIS A 125 -4.31 1.47 7.66
C HIS A 125 -2.95 2.12 7.38
N LEU A 126 -2.40 2.87 8.34
CA LEU A 126 -1.09 3.51 8.22
C LEU A 126 -0.01 2.70 8.95
N TYR A 127 1.01 2.28 8.21
CA TYR A 127 2.22 1.69 8.78
C TYR A 127 3.13 2.81 9.30
N SER A 128 3.11 3.07 10.60
CA SER A 128 3.84 4.20 11.21
C SER A 128 5.33 3.92 11.44
N LEU A 129 5.70 2.67 11.65
CA LEU A 129 7.06 2.25 12.06
C LEU A 129 7.60 3.11 13.23
N ASN A 130 6.75 3.41 14.21
CA ASN A 130 7.00 4.29 15.36
C ASN A 130 7.31 5.77 15.01
N LYS A 131 6.84 6.25 13.85
CA LYS A 131 7.01 7.64 13.39
C LYS A 131 5.65 8.30 13.26
N SER A 132 5.05 8.67 14.39
CA SER A 132 3.71 9.24 14.46
C SER A 132 3.58 10.58 13.73
N GLU A 133 4.59 11.42 13.78
CA GLU A 133 4.59 12.74 13.12
C GLU A 133 4.31 12.62 11.62
N MET A 134 4.97 11.67 10.93
CA MET A 134 4.74 11.44 9.51
C MET A 134 3.31 10.98 9.21
N CYS A 135 2.73 10.16 10.09
CA CYS A 135 1.34 9.72 9.94
C CYS A 135 0.36 10.87 10.13
N LEU A 136 0.58 11.74 11.13
CA LEU A 136 -0.26 12.92 11.35
C LEU A 136 -0.21 13.86 10.14
N ARG A 137 0.99 14.19 9.65
CA ARG A 137 1.15 14.99 8.44
C ARG A 137 0.47 14.36 7.23
N LEU A 138 0.52 13.03 7.10
CA LEU A 138 -0.11 12.32 6.00
C LEU A 138 -1.64 12.41 6.06
N VAL A 139 -2.23 12.31 7.26
CA VAL A 139 -3.68 12.47 7.47
C VAL A 139 -4.11 13.88 7.07
N GLU A 140 -3.40 14.90 7.53
CA GLU A 140 -3.65 16.31 7.17
C GLU A 140 -3.53 16.55 5.66
N GLU A 141 -2.44 16.06 5.03
CA GLU A 141 -2.18 16.21 3.60
C GLU A 141 -3.21 15.46 2.74
N ALA A 142 -3.74 14.34 3.23
CA ALA A 142 -4.81 13.58 2.58
C ALA A 142 -6.19 14.27 2.70
N GLY A 143 -6.34 15.18 3.65
CA GLY A 143 -7.60 15.88 3.93
C GLY A 143 -8.58 15.08 4.78
N LEU A 144 -8.06 14.27 5.72
CA LEU A 144 -8.81 13.41 6.62
C LEU A 144 -8.87 13.98 8.03
#